data_382007eb4129b836d5460c0a46da0446
#
_entry.id   382007eb4129b836d5460c0a46da0446
#
_cell.length_a   1.000
_cell.length_b   1.000
_cell.length_c   1.000
_cell.angle_alpha   90.00
_cell.angle_beta   90.00
_cell.angle_gamma   90.00
#
_symmetry.space_group_name_H-M   'P 1'
#
loop_
_entity.id
_entity.type
_entity.pdbx_description
1 polymer ?
#
loop_
_entity_poly.entity_id
_entity_poly.type
_entity_poly.pdbx_seq_one_letter_code
_entity_poly.pdbx_strand_id
1 'polypeptide(L)'
;MAYKPRKKIEQVEEQSTSSENPTNRQIIEGVIEKINKTFKSNIISFADEYDAGFLLRRPTGIISLDIAIQGGFPRGIIEIAGENNVGKTQLSVEVCKQLQKNYGEDACIALCMVEPWDKSFWKNLGFKVSFSEEEITSGEKALKRKYTAEEKAYLKEQVGQVVHAKCLNAEDMLGTALKLIETGIFQLVVIDSVGSMMSEQQDDKEFGEKTYGGNSTAIQEFVNRFTQLKTNTTVIMINQVRDNMKAGNSPYAEEHRVLGGNALKHGKFVSIWLTKGAKIKETINGVENVEIGRTNNWLIKKQKCGGADGERGHYDFYKGRHGYPLGIDIIGNLLSTAVLYDIVEKSGAWYSYKGERLGQGVDKAAIMLKGHPEIVEEIKARCFDKAGIAFLVRE
;
A
#
# COMPACT_ATOMS: atom_id res chain seq x y z
N MET A 1 -95.07 -38.63 -10.95
CA MET A 1 -94.55 -37.32 -10.51
C MET A 1 -93.04 -37.50 -10.21
N ALA A 2 -92.18 -36.94 -11.03
CA ALA A 2 -90.76 -37.17 -10.97
C ALA A 2 -90.07 -36.07 -10.10
N TYR A 3 -89.28 -36.55 -9.16
CA TYR A 3 -88.47 -35.71 -8.26
C TYR A 3 -87.25 -35.23 -8.95
N LYS A 4 -86.97 -33.87 -9.06
CA LYS A 4 -85.74 -33.26 -9.60
C LYS A 4 -84.70 -33.11 -8.49
N PRO A 5 -83.46 -33.54 -8.67
CA PRO A 5 -82.42 -33.35 -7.66
C PRO A 5 -81.90 -31.89 -7.64
N ARG A 6 -81.55 -31.39 -6.44
CA ARG A 6 -80.99 -30.10 -6.14
C ARG A 6 -79.57 -29.99 -6.72
N LYS A 7 -79.25 -28.88 -7.33
CA LYS A 7 -77.87 -28.49 -7.71
C LYS A 7 -76.97 -28.40 -6.50
N LYS A 8 -75.79 -29.01 -6.64
CA LYS A 8 -74.66 -28.81 -5.70
C LYS A 8 -74.22 -27.33 -5.79
N ILE A 9 -74.07 -26.74 -4.58
CA ILE A 9 -73.41 -25.45 -4.39
C ILE A 9 -71.94 -25.74 -4.51
N GLU A 10 -71.26 -25.16 -5.53
CA GLU A 10 -69.83 -25.12 -5.64
C GLU A 10 -69.31 -24.16 -4.54
N GLN A 11 -68.47 -24.70 -3.68
CA GLN A 11 -67.71 -23.89 -2.74
C GLN A 11 -66.71 -23.06 -3.56
N VAL A 12 -66.89 -21.74 -3.56
CA VAL A 12 -65.87 -20.76 -3.99
C VAL A 12 -64.79 -20.79 -2.91
N GLU A 13 -63.64 -21.35 -3.23
CA GLU A 13 -62.43 -21.13 -2.43
C GLU A 13 -62.11 -19.64 -2.43
N GLU A 14 -62.33 -19.00 -1.30
CA GLU A 14 -61.76 -17.67 -1.02
C GLU A 14 -60.24 -17.83 -1.02
N GLN A 15 -59.59 -17.39 -2.12
CA GLN A 15 -58.19 -17.09 -2.09
C GLN A 15 -57.99 -15.89 -1.14
N SER A 16 -57.63 -16.18 0.12
CA SER A 16 -57.14 -15.20 1.06
C SER A 16 -55.77 -14.67 0.53
N THR A 17 -55.75 -13.60 -0.22
CA THR A 17 -54.57 -12.77 -0.39
C THR A 17 -54.31 -12.14 0.96
N SER A 18 -53.47 -12.78 1.78
CA SER A 18 -52.85 -12.13 2.93
C SER A 18 -51.96 -11.01 2.41
N SER A 19 -52.43 -9.78 2.44
CA SER A 19 -51.60 -8.60 2.30
C SER A 19 -50.76 -8.52 3.58
N GLU A 20 -49.62 -9.22 3.56
CA GLU A 20 -48.60 -9.01 4.59
C GLU A 20 -48.20 -7.52 4.53
N ASN A 21 -48.33 -6.83 5.65
CA ASN A 21 -47.82 -5.48 5.78
C ASN A 21 -46.33 -5.48 5.42
N PRO A 22 -45.87 -4.55 4.58
CA PRO A 22 -44.49 -4.52 4.15
C PRO A 22 -43.58 -4.45 5.37
N THR A 23 -42.53 -5.26 5.37
CA THR A 23 -41.52 -5.24 6.43
C THR A 23 -40.79 -3.89 6.45
N ASN A 24 -40.25 -3.50 7.60
CA ASN A 24 -39.46 -2.27 7.70
C ASN A 24 -38.35 -2.21 6.64
N ARG A 25 -37.73 -3.35 6.31
CA ARG A 25 -36.71 -3.44 5.25
C ARG A 25 -37.27 -3.05 3.88
N GLN A 26 -38.42 -3.60 3.48
CA GLN A 26 -39.09 -3.29 2.21
C GLN A 26 -39.51 -1.81 2.11
N ILE A 27 -39.95 -1.22 3.24
CA ILE A 27 -40.26 0.22 3.28
C ILE A 27 -39.01 1.05 3.04
N ILE A 28 -37.91 0.70 3.72
CA ILE A 28 -36.61 1.39 3.58
C ILE A 28 -36.05 1.22 2.16
N GLU A 29 -36.14 0.03 1.56
CA GLU A 29 -35.75 -0.22 0.15
C GLU A 29 -36.45 0.76 -0.81
N GLY A 30 -37.77 0.92 -0.67
CA GLY A 30 -38.51 1.87 -1.48
C GLY A 30 -38.09 3.33 -1.28
N VAL A 31 -37.64 3.70 -0.08
CA VAL A 31 -37.08 5.05 0.19
C VAL A 31 -35.69 5.18 -0.45
N ILE A 32 -34.84 4.18 -0.30
CA ILE A 32 -33.49 4.13 -0.92
C ILE A 32 -33.60 4.31 -2.43
N GLU A 33 -34.46 3.53 -3.10
CA GLU A 33 -34.68 3.64 -4.54
C GLU A 33 -35.12 5.06 -4.97
N LYS A 34 -36.08 5.66 -4.25
CA LYS A 34 -36.55 7.02 -4.54
C LYS A 34 -35.43 8.06 -4.41
N ILE A 35 -34.64 7.97 -3.35
CA ILE A 35 -33.52 8.89 -3.10
C ILE A 35 -32.46 8.73 -4.21
N ASN A 36 -32.02 7.52 -4.49
CA ASN A 36 -31.02 7.23 -5.51
C ASN A 36 -31.48 7.66 -6.90
N LYS A 37 -32.75 7.47 -7.23
CA LYS A 37 -33.37 7.95 -8.49
C LYS A 37 -33.40 9.47 -8.57
N THR A 38 -33.74 10.16 -7.47
CA THR A 38 -33.76 11.63 -7.40
C THR A 38 -32.39 12.23 -7.68
N PHE A 39 -31.36 11.65 -7.09
CA PHE A 39 -29.97 12.13 -7.25
C PHE A 39 -29.24 11.50 -8.46
N LYS A 40 -29.88 10.59 -9.19
CA LYS A 40 -29.29 9.83 -10.31
C LYS A 40 -27.95 9.17 -9.95
N SER A 41 -27.81 8.73 -8.71
CA SER A 41 -26.60 8.14 -8.13
C SER A 41 -26.96 7.27 -6.94
N ASN A 42 -26.23 6.19 -6.73
CA ASN A 42 -26.37 5.31 -5.56
C ASN A 42 -25.70 5.95 -4.34
N ILE A 43 -26.36 6.98 -3.76
CA ILE A 43 -25.84 7.74 -2.62
C ILE A 43 -26.22 7.14 -1.26
N ILE A 44 -27.21 6.24 -1.24
CA ILE A 44 -27.66 5.57 -0.03
C ILE A 44 -27.87 4.07 -0.30
N SER A 45 -27.45 3.22 0.63
CA SER A 45 -27.67 1.77 0.64
C SER A 45 -27.81 1.29 2.09
N PHE A 46 -28.21 0.04 2.27
CA PHE A 46 -28.10 -0.57 3.60
C PHE A 46 -26.63 -0.73 4.00
N ALA A 47 -26.40 -0.74 5.31
CA ALA A 47 -25.04 -0.89 5.84
C ALA A 47 -24.45 -2.29 5.57
N ASP A 48 -25.28 -3.32 5.46
CA ASP A 48 -24.89 -4.68 5.10
C ASP A 48 -24.60 -4.86 3.60
N GLU A 49 -25.03 -3.92 2.77
CA GLU A 49 -24.72 -3.83 1.33
C GLU A 49 -23.54 -2.90 1.06
N TYR A 50 -23.00 -2.26 2.10
CA TYR A 50 -21.86 -1.37 1.95
C TYR A 50 -20.63 -2.17 1.55
N ASP A 51 -19.96 -1.71 0.51
CA ASP A 51 -18.83 -2.38 -0.10
C ASP A 51 -17.74 -2.75 0.93
N ALA A 52 -17.50 -4.05 1.08
CA ALA A 52 -16.50 -4.62 1.98
C ALA A 52 -15.04 -4.34 1.56
N GLY A 53 -14.79 -3.54 0.52
CA GLY A 53 -13.44 -3.19 0.07
C GLY A 53 -12.55 -2.58 1.16
N PHE A 54 -13.11 -2.12 2.27
CA PHE A 54 -12.33 -1.76 3.46
C PHE A 54 -11.66 -2.94 4.16
N LEU A 55 -12.11 -4.17 3.91
CA LEU A 55 -11.49 -5.38 4.46
C LEU A 55 -10.26 -5.80 3.66
N LEU A 56 -10.15 -5.36 2.39
CA LEU A 56 -8.97 -5.63 1.57
C LEU A 56 -7.76 -4.88 2.13
N ARG A 57 -6.70 -5.61 2.38
CA ARG A 57 -5.42 -5.08 2.87
C ARG A 57 -4.29 -5.53 1.96
N ARG A 58 -3.45 -4.58 1.56
CA ARG A 58 -2.24 -4.83 0.79
C ARG A 58 -1.05 -4.83 1.72
N PRO A 59 -0.44 -6.00 1.96
CA PRO A 59 0.70 -6.10 2.88
C PRO A 59 1.85 -5.22 2.40
N THR A 60 2.51 -4.57 3.33
CA THR A 60 3.77 -3.85 3.05
C THR A 60 4.96 -4.80 2.96
N GLY A 61 4.80 -6.04 3.43
CA GLY A 61 5.85 -7.02 3.62
C GLY A 61 6.57 -6.89 4.97
N ILE A 62 6.42 -5.76 5.65
CA ILE A 62 7.01 -5.49 6.98
C ILE A 62 5.94 -5.82 8.03
N ILE A 63 6.01 -7.02 8.62
CA ILE A 63 4.96 -7.54 9.48
C ILE A 63 4.65 -6.62 10.68
N SER A 64 5.67 -5.99 11.26
CA SER A 64 5.49 -5.05 12.37
C SER A 64 4.68 -3.82 11.94
N LEU A 65 4.90 -3.32 10.73
CA LEU A 65 4.14 -2.21 10.15
C LEU A 65 2.73 -2.66 9.76
N ASP A 66 2.61 -3.84 9.14
CA ASP A 66 1.32 -4.39 8.74
C ASP A 66 0.40 -4.60 9.95
N ILE A 67 0.94 -5.06 11.07
CA ILE A 67 0.20 -5.17 12.33
C ILE A 67 -0.25 -3.79 12.82
N ALA A 68 0.65 -2.80 12.85
CA ALA A 68 0.36 -1.45 13.31
C ALA A 68 -0.76 -0.76 12.51
N ILE A 69 -0.88 -1.09 11.21
CA ILE A 69 -1.92 -0.55 10.32
C ILE A 69 -3.06 -1.56 10.04
N GLN A 70 -3.24 -2.52 10.94
CA GLN A 70 -4.36 -3.47 10.90
C GLN A 70 -4.40 -4.34 9.63
N GLY A 71 -3.25 -4.93 9.27
CA GLY A 71 -3.14 -5.95 8.22
C GLY A 71 -2.54 -5.49 6.90
N GLY A 72 -2.10 -4.24 6.78
CA GLY A 72 -1.53 -3.66 5.56
C GLY A 72 -2.27 -2.43 5.08
N PHE A 73 -1.88 -1.91 3.93
CA PHE A 73 -2.51 -0.71 3.36
C PHE A 73 -3.94 -0.97 2.91
N PRO A 74 -4.93 -0.19 3.39
CA PRO A 74 -6.29 -0.24 2.87
C PRO A 74 -6.37 0.39 1.47
N ARG A 75 -7.52 0.24 0.82
CA ARG A 75 -7.87 1.16 -0.26
C ARG A 75 -7.87 2.59 0.25
N GLY A 76 -7.50 3.53 -0.60
CA GLY A 76 -7.44 4.94 -0.19
C GLY A 76 -6.06 5.54 -0.33
N ILE A 77 -5.91 6.76 0.14
CA ILE A 77 -4.67 7.52 0.05
C ILE A 77 -3.79 7.21 1.25
N ILE A 78 -2.60 6.73 0.98
CA ILE A 78 -1.53 6.44 1.94
C ILE A 78 -0.41 7.46 1.71
N GLU A 79 -0.07 8.22 2.73
CA GLU A 79 1.09 9.11 2.67
C GLU A 79 2.29 8.43 3.30
N ILE A 80 3.40 8.40 2.56
CA ILE A 80 4.72 8.03 3.09
C ILE A 80 5.58 9.29 3.08
N ALA A 81 5.82 9.86 4.26
CA ALA A 81 6.55 11.11 4.43
C ALA A 81 7.90 10.89 5.13
N GLY A 82 8.84 11.80 4.92
CA GLY A 82 10.14 11.78 5.58
C GLY A 82 11.15 12.63 4.84
N GLU A 83 12.31 12.82 5.45
CA GLU A 83 13.45 13.49 4.83
C GLU A 83 13.96 12.77 3.57
N ASN A 84 14.92 13.39 2.89
CA ASN A 84 15.56 12.75 1.75
C ASN A 84 16.38 11.52 2.18
N ASN A 85 16.34 10.50 1.33
CA ASN A 85 17.11 9.26 1.52
C ASN A 85 16.79 8.50 2.83
N VAL A 86 15.52 8.49 3.27
CA VAL A 86 15.03 7.70 4.41
C VAL A 86 14.31 6.42 4.00
N GLY A 87 14.28 6.07 2.70
CA GLY A 87 13.68 4.83 2.24
C GLY A 87 12.21 4.91 1.82
N LYS A 88 11.66 6.10 1.57
CA LYS A 88 10.26 6.26 1.11
C LYS A 88 9.95 5.45 -0.14
N THR A 89 10.73 5.67 -1.21
CA THR A 89 10.60 4.93 -2.47
C THR A 89 10.86 3.44 -2.26
N GLN A 90 11.84 3.06 -1.42
CA GLN A 90 12.15 1.65 -1.12
C GLN A 90 10.96 0.92 -0.46
N LEU A 91 10.26 1.57 0.46
CA LEU A 91 9.03 1.02 1.05
C LEU A 91 7.93 0.87 -0.01
N SER A 92 7.78 1.83 -0.92
CA SER A 92 6.80 1.73 -2.02
C SER A 92 7.14 0.58 -2.98
N VAL A 93 8.43 0.36 -3.28
CA VAL A 93 8.89 -0.79 -4.08
C VAL A 93 8.53 -2.09 -3.39
N GLU A 94 8.71 -2.18 -2.07
CA GLU A 94 8.37 -3.41 -1.33
C GLU A 94 6.86 -3.71 -1.41
N VAL A 95 6.00 -2.69 -1.28
CA VAL A 95 4.55 -2.87 -1.49
C VAL A 95 4.23 -3.34 -2.90
N CYS A 96 4.89 -2.79 -3.93
CA CYS A 96 4.72 -3.24 -5.31
C CYS A 96 5.12 -4.71 -5.48
N LYS A 97 6.21 -5.16 -4.84
CA LYS A 97 6.65 -6.56 -4.85
C LYS A 97 5.65 -7.49 -4.17
N GLN A 98 5.10 -7.08 -3.02
CA GLN A 98 4.08 -7.86 -2.33
C GLN A 98 2.83 -7.99 -3.20
N LEU A 99 2.43 -6.94 -3.92
CA LEU A 99 1.32 -7.00 -4.85
C LEU A 99 1.60 -8.00 -5.99
N GLN A 100 2.79 -7.96 -6.61
CA GLN A 100 3.18 -8.93 -7.63
C GLN A 100 3.21 -10.36 -7.09
N LYS A 101 3.64 -10.56 -5.84
CA LYS A 101 3.64 -11.87 -5.19
C LYS A 101 2.22 -12.41 -5.01
N ASN A 102 1.28 -11.54 -4.63
CA ASN A 102 -0.08 -11.95 -4.28
C ASN A 102 -0.99 -12.12 -5.50
N TYR A 103 -0.84 -11.26 -6.50
CA TYR A 103 -1.71 -11.24 -7.69
C TYR A 103 -1.06 -11.89 -8.94
N GLY A 104 0.25 -12.12 -8.95
CA GLY A 104 0.93 -12.68 -10.11
C GLY A 104 0.70 -11.84 -11.36
N GLU A 105 0.25 -12.49 -12.45
CA GLU A 105 -0.02 -11.85 -13.74
C GLU A 105 -1.20 -10.86 -13.70
N ASP A 106 -2.08 -10.95 -12.70
CA ASP A 106 -3.21 -10.05 -12.50
C ASP A 106 -2.84 -8.77 -11.75
N ALA A 107 -1.59 -8.63 -11.30
CA ALA A 107 -1.11 -7.42 -10.66
C ALA A 107 -1.09 -6.25 -11.65
N CYS A 108 -1.80 -5.16 -11.33
CA CYS A 108 -1.82 -3.93 -12.12
C CYS A 108 -1.35 -2.75 -11.27
N ILE A 109 -0.17 -2.20 -11.62
CA ILE A 109 0.52 -1.15 -10.89
C ILE A 109 0.74 0.04 -11.81
N ALA A 110 0.39 1.24 -11.34
CA ALA A 110 0.73 2.49 -12.02
C ALA A 110 1.77 3.28 -11.22
N LEU A 111 2.82 3.70 -11.90
CA LEU A 111 3.91 4.50 -11.36
C LEU A 111 3.85 5.89 -11.97
N CYS A 112 3.41 6.87 -11.20
CA CYS A 112 3.35 8.27 -11.58
C CYS A 112 4.55 9.00 -10.98
N MET A 113 5.62 9.16 -11.77
CA MET A 113 6.92 9.60 -11.29
C MET A 113 7.25 11.01 -11.82
N VAL A 114 7.53 11.94 -10.91
CA VAL A 114 8.07 13.28 -11.26
C VAL A 114 9.58 13.17 -11.46
N GLU A 115 10.24 12.44 -10.56
CA GLU A 115 11.67 12.20 -10.65
C GLU A 115 11.99 11.10 -11.67
N PRO A 116 13.22 11.09 -12.25
CA PRO A 116 13.62 10.01 -13.15
C PRO A 116 13.48 8.64 -12.48
N TRP A 117 12.77 7.74 -13.12
CA TRP A 117 12.59 6.37 -12.62
C TRP A 117 13.81 5.50 -12.91
N ASP A 118 14.56 5.14 -11.89
CA ASP A 118 15.64 4.15 -12.01
C ASP A 118 15.06 2.73 -11.98
N LYS A 119 14.63 2.26 -13.17
CA LYS A 119 14.10 0.91 -13.39
C LYS A 119 15.09 -0.18 -12.95
N SER A 120 16.42 0.03 -13.16
CA SER A 120 17.44 -0.90 -12.76
C SER A 120 17.51 -1.06 -11.24
N PHE A 121 17.44 0.03 -10.51
CA PHE A 121 17.42 0.00 -9.06
C PHE A 121 16.19 -0.74 -8.52
N TRP A 122 15.01 -0.48 -9.08
CA TRP A 122 13.78 -1.16 -8.67
C TRP A 122 13.84 -2.66 -8.94
N LYS A 123 14.38 -3.05 -10.11
CA LYS A 123 14.58 -4.45 -10.46
C LYS A 123 15.58 -5.14 -9.53
N ASN A 124 16.67 -4.47 -9.16
CA ASN A 124 17.66 -4.98 -8.21
C ASN A 124 17.07 -5.14 -6.79
N LEU A 125 16.05 -4.36 -6.42
CA LEU A 125 15.27 -4.56 -5.20
C LEU A 125 14.31 -5.76 -5.29
N GLY A 126 14.19 -6.40 -6.47
CA GLY A 126 13.34 -7.56 -6.72
C GLY A 126 11.98 -7.26 -7.34
N PHE A 127 11.72 -6.00 -7.75
CA PHE A 127 10.51 -5.67 -8.50
C PHE A 127 10.60 -6.23 -9.93
N LYS A 128 9.57 -6.96 -10.36
CA LYS A 128 9.56 -7.68 -11.64
C LYS A 128 9.03 -6.76 -12.75
N VAL A 129 9.94 -6.08 -13.44
CA VAL A 129 9.63 -5.20 -14.58
C VAL A 129 10.59 -5.45 -15.73
N SER A 130 10.07 -5.54 -16.96
CA SER A 130 10.87 -5.81 -18.15
C SER A 130 11.55 -4.56 -18.70
N PHE A 131 12.73 -4.77 -19.30
CA PHE A 131 13.40 -3.77 -20.13
C PHE A 131 13.04 -3.98 -21.60
N SER A 132 12.89 -2.91 -22.36
CA SER A 132 12.68 -2.97 -23.79
C SER A 132 13.95 -3.42 -24.53
N GLU A 133 13.79 -3.90 -25.77
CA GLU A 133 14.95 -4.27 -26.60
C GLU A 133 15.90 -3.09 -26.84
N GLU A 134 15.38 -1.87 -26.90
CA GLU A 134 16.17 -0.66 -27.04
C GLU A 134 17.02 -0.37 -25.80
N GLU A 135 16.42 -0.51 -24.60
CA GLU A 135 17.11 -0.37 -23.32
C GLU A 135 18.22 -1.42 -23.17
N ILE A 136 17.92 -2.69 -23.51
CA ILE A 136 18.89 -3.79 -23.47
C ILE A 136 20.05 -3.50 -24.43
N THR A 137 19.76 -3.10 -25.67
CA THR A 137 20.79 -2.78 -26.67
C THR A 137 21.65 -1.59 -26.25
N SER A 138 21.05 -0.57 -25.66
CA SER A 138 21.75 0.58 -25.12
C SER A 138 22.67 0.20 -23.96
N GLY A 139 22.21 -0.68 -23.07
CA GLY A 139 23.04 -1.25 -21.99
C GLY A 139 24.25 -2.04 -22.52
N GLU A 140 24.03 -2.91 -23.54
CA GLU A 140 25.12 -3.64 -24.19
C GLU A 140 26.20 -2.71 -24.79
N LYS A 141 25.75 -1.60 -25.44
CA LYS A 141 26.67 -0.59 -25.98
C LYS A 141 27.45 0.11 -24.88
N ALA A 142 26.80 0.50 -23.80
CA ALA A 142 27.44 1.17 -22.66
C ALA A 142 28.48 0.28 -21.97
N LEU A 143 28.17 -1.01 -21.82
CA LEU A 143 29.05 -2.01 -21.21
C LEU A 143 30.15 -2.50 -22.17
N LYS A 144 30.06 -2.17 -23.46
CA LYS A 144 30.94 -2.66 -24.54
C LYS A 144 30.99 -4.20 -24.60
N ARG A 145 29.91 -4.88 -24.20
CA ARG A 145 29.73 -6.32 -24.31
C ARG A 145 28.26 -6.70 -24.50
N LYS A 146 28.03 -7.90 -25.01
CA LYS A 146 26.68 -8.49 -25.04
C LYS A 146 26.28 -9.04 -23.68
N TYR A 147 25.02 -8.94 -23.37
CA TYR A 147 24.44 -9.66 -22.24
C TYR A 147 24.38 -11.17 -22.52
N THR A 148 24.61 -11.98 -21.50
CA THR A 148 24.38 -13.41 -21.55
C THR A 148 22.89 -13.74 -21.72
N ALA A 149 22.57 -14.99 -22.05
CA ALA A 149 21.17 -15.43 -22.14
C ALA A 149 20.44 -15.28 -20.79
N GLU A 150 21.11 -15.59 -19.69
CA GLU A 150 20.59 -15.45 -18.33
C GLU A 150 20.36 -13.98 -17.95
N GLU A 151 21.31 -13.10 -18.26
CA GLU A 151 21.16 -11.67 -18.04
C GLU A 151 19.99 -11.10 -18.85
N LYS A 152 19.80 -11.53 -20.09
CA LYS A 152 18.65 -11.11 -20.93
C LYS A 152 17.34 -11.65 -20.37
N ALA A 153 17.30 -12.90 -19.92
CA ALA A 153 16.10 -13.46 -19.28
C ALA A 153 15.72 -12.68 -18.03
N TYR A 154 16.69 -12.36 -17.18
CA TYR A 154 16.48 -11.50 -16.00
C TYR A 154 15.95 -10.12 -16.37
N LEU A 155 16.53 -9.46 -17.40
CA LEU A 155 16.10 -8.12 -17.82
C LEU A 155 14.69 -8.13 -18.42
N LYS A 156 14.27 -9.21 -19.07
CA LYS A 156 12.94 -9.37 -19.68
C LYS A 156 11.87 -9.88 -18.72
N GLU A 157 12.25 -10.34 -17.54
CA GLU A 157 11.31 -10.86 -16.56
C GLU A 157 10.35 -9.75 -16.09
N GLN A 158 9.05 -10.02 -16.21
CA GLN A 158 7.97 -9.16 -15.74
C GLN A 158 6.90 -10.01 -15.06
N VAL A 159 6.21 -9.46 -14.09
CA VAL A 159 5.03 -10.04 -13.46
C VAL A 159 3.96 -8.96 -13.39
N GLY A 160 2.79 -9.28 -13.92
CA GLY A 160 1.66 -8.37 -14.00
C GLY A 160 1.86 -7.21 -14.98
N GLN A 161 0.98 -6.22 -14.89
CA GLN A 161 1.00 -5.02 -15.73
C GLN A 161 1.55 -3.83 -14.96
N VAL A 162 2.60 -3.22 -15.50
CA VAL A 162 3.23 -2.02 -14.90
C VAL A 162 3.17 -0.89 -15.90
N VAL A 163 2.46 0.18 -15.54
CA VAL A 163 2.37 1.41 -16.33
C VAL A 163 3.21 2.49 -15.67
N HIS A 164 4.02 3.19 -16.46
CA HIS A 164 4.81 4.33 -16.02
C HIS A 164 4.30 5.61 -16.71
N ALA A 165 3.88 6.59 -15.91
CA ALA A 165 3.49 7.91 -16.36
C ALA A 165 4.54 8.94 -15.90
N LYS A 166 5.05 9.72 -16.86
CA LYS A 166 5.93 10.86 -16.62
C LYS A 166 5.19 12.11 -17.08
N CYS A 167 4.83 12.97 -16.15
CA CYS A 167 4.16 14.23 -16.44
C CYS A 167 5.04 15.40 -15.98
N LEU A 168 4.86 16.56 -16.61
CA LEU A 168 5.70 17.74 -16.35
C LEU A 168 5.22 18.53 -15.13
N ASN A 169 3.89 18.60 -14.95
CA ASN A 169 3.27 19.37 -13.87
C ASN A 169 2.37 18.51 -12.96
N ALA A 170 1.92 19.10 -11.85
CA ALA A 170 1.11 18.44 -10.84
C ALA A 170 -0.30 18.09 -11.36
N GLU A 171 -0.89 18.97 -12.14
CA GLU A 171 -2.24 18.84 -12.68
C GLU A 171 -2.33 17.65 -13.63
N ASP A 172 -1.39 17.52 -14.57
CA ASP A 172 -1.30 16.40 -15.50
C ASP A 172 -1.02 15.08 -14.79
N MET A 173 -0.10 15.10 -13.81
CA MET A 173 0.26 13.91 -13.05
C MET A 173 -0.92 13.38 -12.26
N LEU A 174 -1.58 14.23 -11.49
CA LEU A 174 -2.72 13.86 -10.66
C LEU A 174 -3.96 13.55 -11.51
N GLY A 175 -4.16 14.27 -12.61
CA GLY A 175 -5.22 13.98 -13.59
C GLY A 175 -5.02 12.63 -14.27
N THR A 176 -3.79 12.29 -14.65
CA THR A 176 -3.44 10.97 -15.20
C THR A 176 -3.67 9.87 -14.18
N ALA A 177 -3.21 10.05 -12.94
CA ALA A 177 -3.44 9.10 -11.86
C ALA A 177 -4.95 8.84 -11.65
N LEU A 178 -5.80 9.88 -11.63
CA LEU A 178 -7.25 9.73 -11.53
C LEU A 178 -7.83 8.91 -12.67
N LYS A 179 -7.46 9.19 -13.92
CA LYS A 179 -7.94 8.44 -15.09
C LYS A 179 -7.56 6.96 -15.00
N LEU A 180 -6.34 6.64 -14.53
CA LEU A 180 -5.92 5.26 -14.33
C LEU A 180 -6.76 4.59 -13.23
N ILE A 181 -7.02 5.29 -12.12
CA ILE A 181 -7.86 4.78 -11.01
C ILE A 181 -9.31 4.55 -11.46
N GLU A 182 -9.87 5.44 -12.27
CA GLU A 182 -11.24 5.35 -12.81
C GLU A 182 -11.45 4.12 -13.68
N THR A 183 -10.40 3.53 -14.25
CA THR A 183 -10.50 2.24 -14.98
C THR A 183 -10.92 1.07 -14.09
N GLY A 184 -10.69 1.17 -12.78
CA GLY A 184 -10.97 0.11 -11.79
C GLY A 184 -10.03 -1.09 -11.83
N ILE A 185 -9.03 -1.12 -12.75
CA ILE A 185 -8.11 -2.26 -12.91
C ILE A 185 -6.86 -2.16 -12.03
N PHE A 186 -6.43 -0.95 -11.68
CA PHE A 186 -5.20 -0.76 -10.91
C PHE A 186 -5.44 -0.98 -9.42
N GLN A 187 -4.75 -1.98 -8.84
CA GLN A 187 -4.77 -2.20 -7.41
C GLN A 187 -3.91 -1.17 -6.67
N LEU A 188 -2.84 -0.70 -7.31
CA LEU A 188 -1.86 0.20 -6.70
C LEU A 188 -1.46 1.32 -7.67
N VAL A 189 -1.49 2.55 -7.19
CA VAL A 189 -0.94 3.73 -7.86
C VAL A 189 0.08 4.37 -6.94
N VAL A 190 1.32 4.54 -7.40
CA VAL A 190 2.39 5.21 -6.66
C VAL A 190 2.66 6.57 -7.29
N ILE A 191 2.62 7.63 -6.50
CA ILE A 191 2.91 9.00 -6.90
C ILE A 191 4.20 9.43 -6.18
N ASP A 192 5.31 9.55 -6.91
CA ASP A 192 6.64 9.91 -6.38
C ASP A 192 7.23 11.11 -7.15
N SER A 193 7.27 12.27 -6.53
CA SER A 193 6.80 12.67 -5.21
C SER A 193 5.94 13.93 -5.28
N VAL A 194 4.98 14.02 -4.37
CA VAL A 194 4.11 15.20 -4.23
C VAL A 194 4.91 16.48 -3.96
N GLY A 195 6.04 16.34 -3.26
CA GLY A 195 6.90 17.46 -2.91
C GLY A 195 7.73 18.03 -4.05
N SER A 196 7.93 17.26 -5.13
CA SER A 196 8.77 17.64 -6.29
C SER A 196 7.93 18.13 -7.48
N MET A 197 6.59 18.08 -7.39
CA MET A 197 5.72 18.56 -8.45
C MET A 197 5.80 20.07 -8.57
N MET A 198 5.79 20.56 -9.81
CA MET A 198 5.57 21.97 -10.14
C MET A 198 4.12 22.14 -10.60
N SER A 199 3.47 23.25 -10.26
CA SER A 199 2.15 23.56 -10.84
C SER A 199 2.31 24.11 -12.25
N GLU A 200 1.27 23.98 -13.10
CA GLU A 200 1.24 24.59 -14.43
C GLU A 200 1.56 26.07 -14.37
N GLN A 201 1.03 26.79 -13.39
CA GLN A 201 1.32 28.19 -13.13
C GLN A 201 2.79 28.47 -12.79
N GLN A 202 3.56 27.49 -12.32
CA GLN A 202 4.98 27.61 -12.07
C GLN A 202 5.81 27.31 -13.32
N ASP A 203 5.31 26.41 -14.17
CA ASP A 203 5.98 25.99 -15.41
C ASP A 203 5.92 27.10 -16.47
N ASP A 204 4.81 27.87 -16.48
CA ASP A 204 4.59 29.00 -17.41
C ASP A 204 5.33 30.28 -17.02
N LYS A 205 6.03 30.34 -15.89
CA LYS A 205 6.73 31.51 -15.39
C LYS A 205 8.20 31.51 -15.73
N GLU A 206 8.74 32.72 -15.89
CA GLU A 206 10.19 32.91 -16.05
C GLU A 206 10.94 32.45 -14.78
N PHE A 207 12.15 31.96 -14.97
CA PHE A 207 13.03 31.50 -13.89
C PHE A 207 13.24 32.57 -12.82
N GLY A 208 12.77 32.33 -11.61
CA GLY A 208 12.88 33.23 -10.45
C GLY A 208 11.58 33.91 -9.99
N GLU A 209 10.48 33.81 -10.74
CA GLU A 209 9.17 34.28 -10.29
C GLU A 209 8.54 33.38 -9.23
N LYS A 210 8.03 33.98 -8.17
CA LYS A 210 7.39 33.24 -7.06
C LYS A 210 5.93 32.94 -7.37
N THR A 211 5.54 31.66 -7.23
CA THR A 211 4.13 31.23 -7.27
C THR A 211 3.70 30.72 -5.88
N TYR A 212 2.48 31.04 -5.48
CA TYR A 212 1.91 30.63 -4.20
C TYR A 212 0.72 29.68 -4.45
N GLY A 213 0.78 28.47 -3.89
CA GLY A 213 -0.41 27.63 -3.69
C GLY A 213 -0.83 26.69 -4.82
N GLY A 214 -0.23 26.73 -6.02
CA GLY A 214 -0.67 25.92 -7.18
C GLY A 214 -0.79 24.40 -6.88
N ASN A 215 0.26 23.78 -6.38
CA ASN A 215 0.26 22.35 -6.08
C ASN A 215 -0.79 21.94 -5.03
N SER A 216 -1.09 22.84 -4.07
CA SER A 216 -2.10 22.56 -3.04
C SER A 216 -3.50 22.46 -3.62
N THR A 217 -3.80 23.21 -4.68
CA THR A 217 -5.10 23.20 -5.38
C THR A 217 -5.26 21.90 -6.17
N ALA A 218 -4.27 21.50 -6.95
CA ALA A 218 -4.28 20.25 -7.71
C ALA A 218 -4.43 19.03 -6.78
N ILE A 219 -3.70 19.01 -5.66
CA ILE A 219 -3.81 17.94 -4.66
C ILE A 219 -5.20 17.94 -4.02
N GLN A 220 -5.77 19.11 -3.72
CA GLN A 220 -7.12 19.20 -3.17
C GLN A 220 -8.17 18.66 -4.14
N GLU A 221 -8.07 19.01 -5.41
CA GLU A 221 -8.94 18.50 -6.47
C GLU A 221 -8.83 16.99 -6.61
N PHE A 222 -7.60 16.46 -6.66
CA PHE A 222 -7.35 15.02 -6.69
C PHE A 222 -8.01 14.30 -5.50
N VAL A 223 -7.76 14.77 -4.28
CA VAL A 223 -8.32 14.15 -3.06
C VAL A 223 -9.85 14.18 -3.10
N ASN A 224 -10.45 15.31 -3.48
CA ASN A 224 -11.91 15.45 -3.55
C ASN A 224 -12.51 14.50 -4.60
N ARG A 225 -11.93 14.40 -5.78
CA ARG A 225 -12.40 13.48 -6.83
C ARG A 225 -12.20 12.03 -6.42
N PHE A 226 -11.00 11.68 -5.93
CA PHE A 226 -10.69 10.32 -5.48
C PHE A 226 -11.66 9.81 -4.40
N THR A 227 -12.03 10.66 -3.43
CA THR A 227 -12.95 10.26 -2.35
C THR A 227 -14.38 9.98 -2.82
N GLN A 228 -14.74 10.45 -4.01
CA GLN A 228 -16.05 10.17 -4.65
C GLN A 228 -16.03 8.89 -5.50
N LEU A 229 -14.83 8.36 -5.83
CA LEU A 229 -14.73 7.15 -6.63
C LEU A 229 -15.01 5.89 -5.80
N LYS A 230 -15.82 5.00 -6.36
CA LYS A 230 -15.94 3.62 -5.86
C LYS A 230 -14.79 2.80 -6.45
N THR A 231 -13.66 2.78 -5.78
CA THR A 231 -12.47 2.06 -6.25
C THR A 231 -11.85 1.24 -5.14
N ASN A 232 -11.21 0.13 -5.50
CA ASN A 232 -10.39 -0.69 -4.60
C ASN A 232 -8.90 -0.33 -4.67
N THR A 233 -8.56 0.75 -5.35
CA THR A 233 -7.18 1.20 -5.54
C THR A 233 -6.60 1.76 -4.23
N THR A 234 -5.38 1.34 -3.92
CA THR A 234 -4.51 2.00 -2.95
C THR A 234 -3.64 3.01 -3.69
N VAL A 235 -3.60 4.24 -3.20
CA VAL A 235 -2.74 5.30 -3.75
C VAL A 235 -1.65 5.63 -2.73
N ILE A 236 -0.40 5.35 -3.06
CA ILE A 236 0.75 5.77 -2.26
C ILE A 236 1.21 7.13 -2.76
N MET A 237 1.17 8.13 -1.90
CA MET A 237 1.73 9.46 -2.13
C MET A 237 3.02 9.63 -1.33
N ILE A 238 4.15 9.69 -2.03
CA ILE A 238 5.43 9.99 -1.40
C ILE A 238 5.55 11.50 -1.18
N ASN A 239 5.86 11.89 0.06
CA ASN A 239 5.94 13.28 0.45
C ASN A 239 7.27 13.60 1.15
N GLN A 240 7.69 14.85 1.04
CA GLN A 240 8.88 15.33 1.74
C GLN A 240 8.46 16.08 3.01
N VAL A 241 9.21 15.85 4.07
CA VAL A 241 9.10 16.61 5.30
C VAL A 241 10.06 17.79 5.22
N ARG A 242 9.59 18.98 5.55
CA ARG A 242 10.38 20.21 5.64
C ARG A 242 10.28 20.77 7.05
N ASP A 243 11.32 21.38 7.53
CA ASP A 243 11.31 22.07 8.81
C ASP A 243 10.31 23.23 8.78
N ASN A 244 9.54 23.34 9.83
CA ASN A 244 8.57 24.41 9.97
C ASN A 244 9.22 25.65 10.56
N MET A 245 9.85 26.48 9.72
CA MET A 245 10.48 27.73 10.17
C MET A 245 9.52 28.68 10.89
N LYS A 246 8.21 28.47 10.79
CA LYS A 246 7.19 29.26 11.49
C LYS A 246 6.82 28.67 12.86
N ALA A 247 7.37 27.51 13.24
CA ALA A 247 7.07 26.87 14.51
C ALA A 247 7.48 27.77 15.69
N GLY A 248 8.50 28.61 15.54
CA GLY A 248 8.92 29.59 16.55
C GLY A 248 8.97 29.00 17.95
N ASN A 249 8.71 29.80 18.97
CA ASN A 249 8.67 29.36 20.38
C ASN A 249 7.29 28.83 20.82
N SER A 250 6.40 28.44 19.90
CA SER A 250 5.10 27.87 20.30
C SER A 250 5.23 26.40 20.66
N PRO A 251 4.91 25.98 21.89
CA PRO A 251 4.97 24.58 22.32
C PRO A 251 3.95 23.69 21.60
N TYR A 252 3.04 24.27 20.84
CA TYR A 252 1.98 23.57 20.07
C TYR A 252 2.26 23.52 18.57
N ALA A 253 3.34 24.11 18.07
CA ALA A 253 3.66 24.09 16.66
C ALA A 253 4.38 22.80 16.29
N GLU A 254 3.91 22.10 15.25
CA GLU A 254 4.61 20.95 14.70
C GLU A 254 5.96 21.41 14.13
N GLU A 255 7.07 20.81 14.62
CA GLU A 255 8.44 21.13 14.17
C GLU A 255 8.63 20.87 12.67
N HIS A 256 7.86 19.95 12.11
CA HIS A 256 7.95 19.53 10.73
C HIS A 256 6.62 19.68 10.00
N ARG A 257 6.69 20.08 8.74
CA ARG A 257 5.53 20.25 7.87
C ARG A 257 5.67 19.36 6.63
N VAL A 258 4.58 18.69 6.26
CA VAL A 258 4.43 18.01 4.96
C VAL A 258 3.74 18.90 3.95
N LEU A 259 4.05 18.71 2.68
CA LEU A 259 3.41 19.40 1.57
C LEU A 259 2.04 18.77 1.26
N GLY A 260 1.15 19.51 0.57
CA GLY A 260 -0.15 18.98 0.14
C GLY A 260 -1.37 19.59 0.82
N GLY A 261 -1.16 20.53 1.76
CA GLY A 261 -2.25 21.31 2.35
C GLY A 261 -3.23 20.51 3.22
N ASN A 262 -4.36 21.16 3.58
CA ASN A 262 -5.37 20.57 4.46
C ASN A 262 -6.14 19.40 3.80
N ALA A 263 -6.32 19.42 2.48
CA ALA A 263 -7.04 18.37 1.78
C ALA A 263 -6.37 17.01 1.95
N LEU A 264 -5.06 16.92 1.72
CA LEU A 264 -4.31 15.69 1.92
C LEU A 264 -4.28 15.29 3.41
N LYS A 265 -4.18 16.27 4.32
CA LYS A 265 -4.24 16.01 5.78
C LYS A 265 -5.53 15.29 6.17
N HIS A 266 -6.67 15.65 5.59
CA HIS A 266 -7.97 15.04 5.91
C HIS A 266 -8.32 13.84 5.04
N GLY A 267 -7.94 13.84 3.76
CA GLY A 267 -8.29 12.79 2.78
C GLY A 267 -7.51 11.49 2.93
N LYS A 268 -6.28 11.54 3.45
CA LYS A 268 -5.45 10.34 3.63
C LYS A 268 -5.99 9.41 4.72
N PHE A 269 -5.89 8.11 4.46
CA PHE A 269 -6.27 7.04 5.39
C PHE A 269 -5.16 6.70 6.35
N VAL A 270 -3.92 6.60 5.85
CA VAL A 270 -2.73 6.32 6.64
C VAL A 270 -1.64 7.35 6.32
N SER A 271 -0.91 7.78 7.33
CA SER A 271 0.27 8.64 7.20
C SER A 271 1.41 8.02 7.97
N ILE A 272 2.45 7.61 7.26
CA ILE A 272 3.65 7.00 7.82
C ILE A 272 4.80 7.98 7.65
N TRP A 273 5.48 8.28 8.75
CA TRP A 273 6.68 9.10 8.73
C TRP A 273 7.90 8.22 8.93
N LEU A 274 8.84 8.32 7.99
CA LEU A 274 10.10 7.61 8.03
C LEU A 274 11.22 8.53 8.51
N THR A 275 12.06 8.00 9.39
CA THR A 275 13.29 8.68 9.85
C THR A 275 14.48 7.73 9.79
N LYS A 276 15.67 8.30 9.65
CA LYS A 276 16.92 7.55 9.65
C LYS A 276 17.20 7.03 11.06
N GLY A 277 17.40 5.73 11.18
CA GLY A 277 17.89 5.08 12.39
C GLY A 277 19.40 4.84 12.36
N ALA A 278 19.84 3.89 13.16
CA ALA A 278 21.25 3.53 13.30
C ALA A 278 21.83 2.93 12.00
N LYS A 279 23.10 3.16 11.76
CA LYS A 279 23.86 2.44 10.74
C LYS A 279 24.14 1.01 11.21
N ILE A 280 23.90 0.03 10.36
CA ILE A 280 24.26 -1.36 10.61
C ILE A 280 25.68 -1.55 10.12
N LYS A 281 26.55 -1.98 11.02
CA LYS A 281 27.98 -2.12 10.78
C LYS A 281 28.48 -3.51 11.16
N GLU A 282 29.40 -4.04 10.37
CA GLU A 282 30.01 -5.34 10.56
C GLU A 282 31.53 -5.27 10.39
N THR A 283 32.22 -6.29 10.89
CA THR A 283 33.64 -6.50 10.61
C THR A 283 33.79 -7.44 9.42
N ILE A 284 34.27 -6.91 8.31
CA ILE A 284 34.42 -7.66 7.03
C ILE A 284 35.90 -7.82 6.71
N ASN A 285 36.36 -9.06 6.63
CA ASN A 285 37.75 -9.40 6.32
C ASN A 285 38.79 -8.64 7.20
N GLY A 286 38.48 -8.47 8.49
CA GLY A 286 39.31 -7.74 9.43
C GLY A 286 39.19 -6.21 9.40
N VAL A 287 38.36 -5.66 8.49
CA VAL A 287 38.03 -4.22 8.46
C VAL A 287 36.80 -3.99 9.34
N GLU A 288 37.00 -3.26 10.42
CA GLU A 288 35.94 -2.95 11.37
C GLU A 288 34.99 -1.83 10.87
N ASN A 289 33.76 -1.82 11.38
CA ASN A 289 32.80 -0.77 11.17
C ASN A 289 32.38 -0.54 9.70
N VAL A 290 32.46 -1.57 8.87
CA VAL A 290 31.95 -1.51 7.48
C VAL A 290 30.44 -1.36 7.51
N GLU A 291 29.91 -0.27 6.92
CA GLU A 291 28.48 -0.03 6.86
C GLU A 291 27.82 -0.91 5.80
N ILE A 292 27.04 -1.91 6.24
CA ILE A 292 26.32 -2.88 5.40
C ILE A 292 24.86 -2.50 5.18
N GLY A 293 24.30 -1.65 6.04
CA GLY A 293 22.89 -1.28 6.00
C GLY A 293 22.55 -0.14 6.95
N ARG A 294 21.28 0.06 7.12
CA ARG A 294 20.71 1.04 8.05
C ARG A 294 19.34 0.59 8.55
N THR A 295 19.07 0.85 9.82
CA THR A 295 17.72 0.78 10.35
C THR A 295 16.93 2.01 9.90
N ASN A 296 15.72 1.82 9.43
CA ASN A 296 14.75 2.87 9.14
C ASN A 296 13.63 2.78 10.16
N ASN A 297 13.37 3.90 10.85
CA ASN A 297 12.28 3.98 11.82
C ASN A 297 11.02 4.48 11.12
N TRP A 298 9.87 3.95 11.52
CA TRP A 298 8.55 4.42 11.08
C TRP A 298 7.70 4.86 12.26
N LEU A 299 6.85 5.84 12.01
CA LEU A 299 5.87 6.38 12.93
C LEU A 299 4.53 6.54 12.21
N ILE A 300 3.48 5.95 12.73
CA ILE A 300 2.11 6.18 12.27
C ILE A 300 1.64 7.53 12.79
N LYS A 301 1.62 8.54 11.94
CA LYS A 301 1.12 9.89 12.30
C LYS A 301 -0.39 9.97 12.30
N LYS A 302 -1.04 9.14 11.48
CA LYS A 302 -2.50 9.08 11.34
C LYS A 302 -2.90 7.74 10.74
N GLN A 303 -3.98 7.18 11.23
CA GLN A 303 -4.65 6.08 10.55
C GLN A 303 -6.17 6.09 10.79
N LYS A 304 -6.91 5.56 9.81
CA LYS A 304 -8.37 5.35 9.87
C LYS A 304 -8.72 3.86 9.78
N CYS A 305 -7.79 2.99 10.15
CA CYS A 305 -7.90 1.55 9.95
C CYS A 305 -8.25 0.77 11.23
N GLY A 306 -8.50 1.47 12.34
CA GLY A 306 -8.81 0.85 13.62
C GLY A 306 -7.61 0.68 14.57
N GLY A 307 -6.37 0.92 14.11
CA GLY A 307 -5.18 0.98 14.98
C GLY A 307 -5.01 2.34 15.65
N ALA A 308 -3.92 2.49 16.41
CA ALA A 308 -3.62 3.72 17.13
C ALA A 308 -2.67 4.65 16.36
N ASP A 309 -2.94 5.95 16.40
CA ASP A 309 -1.95 6.95 16.00
C ASP A 309 -0.79 6.97 17.00
N GLY A 310 0.41 7.27 16.52
CA GLY A 310 1.62 7.34 17.36
C GLY A 310 2.37 6.03 17.48
N GLU A 311 1.89 4.93 16.95
CA GLU A 311 2.64 3.67 16.92
C GLU A 311 3.95 3.82 16.15
N ARG A 312 4.98 3.12 16.63
CA ARG A 312 6.36 3.22 16.15
C ARG A 312 6.98 1.85 16.01
N GLY A 313 7.88 1.75 15.06
CA GLY A 313 8.72 0.59 14.88
C GLY A 313 9.84 0.87 13.89
N HIS A 314 10.47 -0.18 13.45
CA HIS A 314 11.60 -0.07 12.53
C HIS A 314 11.70 -1.30 11.63
N TYR A 315 12.50 -1.16 10.61
CA TYR A 315 12.97 -2.24 9.76
C TYR A 315 14.40 -1.95 9.29
N ASP A 316 15.15 -3.00 9.02
CA ASP A 316 16.50 -2.88 8.50
C ASP A 316 16.50 -2.92 6.96
N PHE A 317 17.38 -2.12 6.38
CA PHE A 317 17.63 -2.07 4.94
C PHE A 317 19.09 -2.34 4.68
N TYR A 318 19.40 -3.37 3.89
CA TYR A 318 20.75 -3.74 3.49
C TYR A 318 21.12 -3.21 2.11
N LYS A 319 22.40 -2.89 1.91
CA LYS A 319 22.93 -2.24 0.70
C LYS A 319 23.30 -3.21 -0.44
N GLY A 320 23.09 -4.52 -0.28
CA GLY A 320 23.45 -5.50 -1.31
C GLY A 320 24.95 -5.72 -1.46
N ARG A 321 25.70 -5.66 -0.37
CA ARG A 321 27.17 -5.79 -0.36
C ARG A 321 27.61 -6.77 0.72
N HIS A 322 28.80 -7.34 0.54
CA HIS A 322 29.45 -8.23 1.53
C HIS A 322 28.61 -9.43 1.95
N GLY A 323 27.85 -10.02 1.02
CA GLY A 323 27.00 -11.18 1.27
C GLY A 323 25.59 -10.86 1.80
N TYR A 324 25.30 -9.59 2.09
CA TYR A 324 23.96 -9.16 2.46
C TYR A 324 23.13 -8.85 1.22
N PRO A 325 21.84 -9.26 1.16
CA PRO A 325 20.95 -8.93 0.05
C PRO A 325 20.67 -7.44 -0.01
N LEU A 326 20.37 -6.90 -1.19
CA LEU A 326 19.85 -5.55 -1.34
C LEU A 326 18.38 -5.53 -0.96
N GLY A 327 17.97 -4.61 -0.09
CA GLY A 327 16.58 -4.38 0.22
C GLY A 327 16.23 -4.44 1.71
N ILE A 328 14.94 -4.45 1.99
CA ILE A 328 14.39 -4.52 3.34
C ILE A 328 14.53 -5.96 3.88
N ASP A 329 14.99 -6.09 5.12
CA ASP A 329 15.07 -7.37 5.82
C ASP A 329 13.70 -7.81 6.36
N ILE A 330 12.92 -8.39 5.47
CA ILE A 330 11.56 -8.87 5.77
C ILE A 330 11.58 -10.02 6.78
N ILE A 331 12.55 -10.94 6.67
CA ILE A 331 12.62 -12.12 7.54
C ILE A 331 13.13 -11.74 8.93
N GLY A 332 14.12 -10.84 9.03
CA GLY A 332 14.56 -10.32 10.33
C GLY A 332 13.45 -9.56 11.06
N ASN A 333 12.66 -8.77 10.32
CA ASN A 333 11.48 -8.10 10.88
C ASN A 333 10.42 -9.11 11.33
N LEU A 334 10.18 -10.18 10.56
CA LEU A 334 9.26 -11.26 10.96
C LEU A 334 9.74 -11.96 12.23
N LEU A 335 11.02 -12.34 12.31
CA LEU A 335 11.58 -13.01 13.49
C LEU A 335 11.48 -12.15 14.75
N SER A 336 11.84 -10.87 14.67
CA SER A 336 11.75 -9.96 15.81
C SER A 336 10.30 -9.76 16.26
N THR A 337 9.37 -9.65 15.31
CA THR A 337 7.94 -9.54 15.62
C THR A 337 7.40 -10.85 16.21
N ALA A 338 7.77 -12.00 15.66
CA ALA A 338 7.33 -13.30 16.17
C ALA A 338 7.85 -13.59 17.59
N VAL A 339 9.05 -13.11 17.93
CA VAL A 339 9.56 -13.16 19.32
C VAL A 339 8.73 -12.24 20.23
N LEU A 340 8.41 -11.03 19.78
CA LEU A 340 7.57 -10.09 20.54
C LEU A 340 6.19 -10.66 20.89
N TYR A 341 5.63 -11.49 20.00
CA TYR A 341 4.33 -12.14 20.18
C TYR A 341 4.40 -13.56 20.77
N ASP A 342 5.56 -13.98 21.30
CA ASP A 342 5.79 -15.33 21.87
C ASP A 342 5.43 -16.47 20.92
N ILE A 343 5.66 -16.28 19.63
CA ILE A 343 5.44 -17.29 18.59
C ILE A 343 6.75 -18.03 18.29
N VAL A 344 7.85 -17.28 18.19
CA VAL A 344 9.20 -17.81 18.09
C VAL A 344 9.90 -17.61 19.43
N GLU A 345 10.43 -18.70 19.97
CA GLU A 345 11.20 -18.69 21.21
C GLU A 345 12.61 -18.21 20.94
N LYS A 346 13.11 -17.31 21.81
CA LYS A 346 14.50 -16.86 21.79
C LYS A 346 15.17 -17.17 23.12
N SER A 347 16.13 -18.11 23.08
CA SER A 347 16.94 -18.47 24.25
C SER A 347 18.41 -18.15 23.98
N GLY A 348 18.91 -17.09 24.59
CA GLY A 348 20.23 -16.54 24.28
C GLY A 348 20.31 -16.11 22.81
N ALA A 349 21.22 -16.72 22.04
CA ALA A 349 21.36 -16.48 20.62
C ALA A 349 20.50 -17.42 19.74
N TRP A 350 19.82 -18.40 20.32
CA TRP A 350 19.07 -19.41 19.58
C TRP A 350 17.61 -19.01 19.35
N TYR A 351 17.14 -19.24 18.12
CA TYR A 351 15.74 -19.09 17.73
C TYR A 351 15.13 -20.49 17.54
N SER A 352 13.93 -20.73 18.07
CA SER A 352 13.21 -21.99 17.94
C SER A 352 11.73 -21.74 17.63
N TYR A 353 11.13 -22.61 16.85
CA TYR A 353 9.72 -22.58 16.50
C TYR A 353 9.12 -23.98 16.67
N LYS A 354 8.04 -24.13 17.45
CA LYS A 354 7.41 -25.41 17.78
C LYS A 354 8.41 -26.48 18.31
N GLY A 355 9.40 -26.04 19.09
CA GLY A 355 10.45 -26.91 19.63
C GLY A 355 11.59 -27.24 18.68
N GLU A 356 11.50 -26.86 17.39
CA GLU A 356 12.57 -27.05 16.40
C GLU A 356 13.48 -25.83 16.33
N ARG A 357 14.79 -26.04 16.23
CA ARG A 357 15.78 -24.97 16.14
C ARG A 357 15.79 -24.36 14.73
N LEU A 358 15.53 -23.07 14.63
CA LEU A 358 15.65 -22.31 13.38
C LEU A 358 17.11 -21.91 13.10
N GLY A 359 17.88 -21.57 14.14
CA GLY A 359 19.28 -21.19 14.00
C GLY A 359 19.84 -20.38 15.16
N GLN A 360 21.16 -20.24 15.19
CA GLN A 360 21.87 -19.38 16.13
C GLN A 360 22.12 -18.00 15.50
N GLY A 361 21.51 -16.96 16.02
CA GLY A 361 21.49 -15.60 15.45
C GLY A 361 20.40 -15.44 14.39
N VAL A 362 20.08 -14.17 14.09
CA VAL A 362 19.05 -13.79 13.12
C VAL A 362 19.40 -14.31 11.74
N ASP A 363 20.66 -14.21 11.32
CA ASP A 363 21.10 -14.58 9.95
C ASP A 363 20.88 -16.07 9.65
N LYS A 364 21.28 -16.98 10.58
CA LYS A 364 21.08 -18.41 10.38
C LYS A 364 19.60 -18.80 10.42
N ALA A 365 18.84 -18.20 11.34
CA ALA A 365 17.40 -18.41 11.39
C ALA A 365 16.72 -17.89 10.09
N ALA A 366 17.15 -16.75 9.57
CA ALA A 366 16.64 -16.20 8.33
C ALA A 366 16.98 -17.08 7.11
N ILE A 367 18.18 -17.64 7.04
CA ILE A 367 18.58 -18.57 5.98
C ILE A 367 17.69 -19.83 6.00
N MET A 368 17.48 -20.40 7.18
CA MET A 368 16.59 -21.55 7.37
C MET A 368 15.18 -21.23 6.91
N LEU A 369 14.60 -20.11 7.36
CA LEU A 369 13.25 -19.70 7.00
C LEU A 369 13.09 -19.39 5.50
N LYS A 370 14.12 -18.87 4.83
CA LYS A 370 14.10 -18.67 3.36
C LYS A 370 13.95 -19.98 2.59
N GLY A 371 14.46 -21.09 3.13
CA GLY A 371 14.27 -22.42 2.57
C GLY A 371 12.92 -23.05 2.86
N HIS A 372 12.12 -22.46 3.77
CA HIS A 372 10.86 -22.99 4.26
C HIS A 372 9.75 -21.92 4.22
N PRO A 373 9.26 -21.54 3.03
CA PRO A 373 8.24 -20.50 2.88
C PRO A 373 6.93 -20.84 3.59
N GLU A 374 6.60 -22.12 3.73
CA GLU A 374 5.43 -22.60 4.48
C GLU A 374 5.50 -22.21 5.96
N ILE A 375 6.69 -22.31 6.58
CA ILE A 375 6.91 -21.91 7.97
C ILE A 375 6.81 -20.38 8.10
N VAL A 376 7.34 -19.64 7.13
CA VAL A 376 7.25 -18.17 7.08
C VAL A 376 5.79 -17.72 7.07
N GLU A 377 4.95 -18.29 6.20
CA GLU A 377 3.54 -17.91 6.12
C GLU A 377 2.76 -18.36 7.39
N GLU A 378 3.10 -19.50 7.98
CA GLU A 378 2.51 -19.93 9.25
C GLU A 378 2.85 -18.98 10.40
N ILE A 379 4.13 -18.58 10.54
CA ILE A 379 4.56 -17.62 11.57
C ILE A 379 3.84 -16.27 11.37
N LYS A 380 3.75 -15.78 10.14
CA LYS A 380 3.01 -14.55 9.81
C LYS A 380 1.54 -14.63 10.25
N ALA A 381 0.86 -15.71 9.86
CA ALA A 381 -0.54 -15.91 10.22
C ALA A 381 -0.73 -15.86 11.74
N ARG A 382 0.11 -16.55 12.49
CA ARG A 382 0.05 -16.53 13.95
C ARG A 382 0.36 -15.16 14.56
N CYS A 383 1.27 -14.37 13.95
CA CYS A 383 1.51 -12.99 14.39
C CYS A 383 0.26 -12.14 14.25
N PHE A 384 -0.44 -12.23 13.12
CA PHE A 384 -1.68 -11.51 12.92
C PHE A 384 -2.79 -11.96 13.86
N ASP A 385 -2.93 -13.27 14.09
CA ASP A 385 -3.93 -13.82 15.01
C ASP A 385 -3.68 -13.33 16.46
N LYS A 386 -2.45 -13.37 16.90
CA LYS A 386 -2.06 -12.83 18.23
C LYS A 386 -2.28 -11.32 18.34
N ALA A 387 -2.11 -10.59 17.23
CA ALA A 387 -2.40 -9.15 17.16
C ALA A 387 -3.91 -8.84 17.04
N GLY A 388 -4.78 -9.85 17.00
CA GLY A 388 -6.24 -9.66 16.87
C GLY A 388 -6.70 -9.25 15.47
N ILE A 389 -5.93 -9.53 14.43
CA ILE A 389 -6.19 -9.12 13.03
C ILE A 389 -6.68 -10.31 12.17
N ALA A 390 -7.23 -11.35 12.81
CA ALA A 390 -7.61 -12.62 12.16
C ALA A 390 -8.74 -12.50 11.12
N PHE A 391 -9.60 -11.51 11.26
CA PHE A 391 -10.82 -11.36 10.44
C PHE A 391 -10.66 -10.53 9.18
N LEU A 392 -9.49 -9.94 8.94
CA LEU A 392 -9.28 -9.16 7.73
C LEU A 392 -8.97 -10.09 6.55
N VAL A 393 -9.66 -9.87 5.44
CA VAL A 393 -9.33 -10.53 4.17
C VAL A 393 -7.96 -10.03 3.74
N ARG A 394 -7.00 -10.94 3.72
CA ARG A 394 -5.62 -10.68 3.22
C ARG A 394 -5.59 -11.12 1.77
N GLU A 395 -5.23 -10.20 0.92
CA GLU A 395 -4.93 -10.49 -0.48
C GLU A 395 -3.54 -11.08 -0.63
#